data_f35ce4732c745a6bd438123783ad48ee
#
_entry.id   f35ce4732c745a6bd438123783ad48ee
#
_cell.length_a   1.000
_cell.length_b   1.000
_cell.length_c   1.000
_cell.angle_alpha   90.00
_cell.angle_beta   90.00
_cell.angle_gamma   90.00
#
_symmetry.space_group_name_H-M   'P 1'
#
loop_
_entity.id
_entity.type
_entity.pdbx_description
1 polymer ?
#
loop_
_entity_poly.entity_id
_entity_poly.type
_entity_poly.pdbx_seq_one_letter_code
_entity_poly.pdbx_strand_id
1 'polypeptide(L)'
;QEVIETQTFAPELAIYYESLGEIAENSEAIVKGKTVEIEYFVVENGIIWTKQNFFVEESLLGDIDVGQNINIYRMGGSISLQDYIGSYPEVVQKEMQERYKKYNNEDLIKQVFNDAGDIEIGQNEVVFLTKCRVFSDDENDYWRVGAEMGELLGSISDISKSHILSQSNSLLSDDMKIKEENEKYSGYMGEYSLKQIRELIETK
;
A
#
# COMPACT_ATOMS: atom_id res chain seq x y z
N GLN A 1 -10.90 -20.00 7.97
CA GLN A 1 -11.10 -19.17 6.76
C GLN A 1 -10.17 -19.70 5.66
N GLU A 2 -10.71 -20.06 4.52
CA GLU A 2 -9.98 -20.55 3.35
C GLU A 2 -10.23 -19.57 2.19
N VAL A 3 -9.20 -19.32 1.37
CA VAL A 3 -9.39 -18.58 0.11
C VAL A 3 -10.01 -19.54 -0.90
N ILE A 4 -11.29 -19.34 -1.22
CA ILE A 4 -12.06 -20.23 -2.09
C ILE A 4 -12.04 -19.81 -3.56
N GLU A 5 -11.73 -18.55 -3.83
CA GLU A 5 -11.59 -18.00 -5.17
C GLU A 5 -10.55 -16.88 -5.16
N THR A 6 -9.66 -16.90 -6.15
CA THR A 6 -8.75 -15.78 -6.46
C THR A 6 -9.09 -15.21 -7.83
N GLN A 7 -9.40 -13.94 -7.87
CA GLN A 7 -9.70 -13.19 -9.09
C GLN A 7 -8.50 -12.30 -9.42
N THR A 8 -7.93 -12.46 -10.60
CA THR A 8 -6.81 -11.64 -11.07
C THR A 8 -7.32 -10.65 -12.10
N PHE A 9 -6.97 -9.38 -11.91
CA PHE A 9 -7.31 -8.28 -12.81
C PHE A 9 -6.03 -7.60 -13.28
N ALA A 10 -5.99 -7.28 -14.58
CA ALA A 10 -4.95 -6.48 -15.21
C ALA A 10 -5.62 -5.27 -15.87
N PRO A 11 -6.08 -4.27 -15.08
CA PRO A 11 -6.69 -3.08 -15.64
C PRO A 11 -5.66 -2.34 -16.50
N GLU A 12 -6.11 -1.77 -17.62
CA GLU A 12 -5.30 -0.82 -18.35
C GLU A 12 -5.08 0.41 -17.45
N LEU A 13 -3.81 0.70 -17.13
CA LEU A 13 -3.47 1.91 -16.41
C LEU A 13 -3.71 3.12 -17.31
N ALA A 14 -4.43 4.10 -16.81
CA ALA A 14 -4.67 5.36 -17.55
C ALA A 14 -3.37 6.14 -17.78
N ILE A 15 -2.39 5.94 -16.90
CA ILE A 15 -1.06 6.57 -16.96
C ILE A 15 -0.03 5.47 -16.70
N TYR A 16 0.95 5.37 -17.56
CA TYR A 16 2.12 4.51 -17.40
C TYR A 16 3.36 5.37 -17.26
N TYR A 17 4.15 5.10 -16.24
CA TYR A 17 5.41 5.80 -15.99
C TYR A 17 6.59 4.96 -16.46
N GLU A 18 7.54 5.56 -17.14
CA GLU A 18 8.73 4.87 -17.69
C GLU A 18 9.88 4.80 -16.70
N SER A 19 9.86 5.63 -15.67
CA SER A 19 10.93 5.70 -14.66
C SER A 19 10.42 6.09 -13.27
N LEU A 20 11.20 5.75 -12.25
CA LEU A 20 10.95 6.21 -10.88
C LEU A 20 11.02 7.74 -10.77
N GLY A 21 11.84 8.38 -11.60
CA GLY A 21 11.91 9.84 -11.68
C GLY A 21 10.58 10.46 -12.08
N GLU A 22 9.90 9.92 -13.11
CA GLU A 22 8.58 10.39 -13.52
C GLU A 22 7.51 10.17 -12.43
N ILE A 23 7.56 9.05 -11.72
CA ILE A 23 6.68 8.79 -10.58
C ILE A 23 6.93 9.84 -9.50
N ALA A 24 8.20 10.09 -9.17
CA ALA A 24 8.57 11.11 -8.21
C ALA A 24 8.05 12.49 -8.63
N GLU A 25 8.17 12.88 -9.91
CA GLU A 25 7.69 14.15 -10.45
C GLU A 25 6.17 14.33 -10.30
N ASN A 26 5.42 13.27 -10.37
CA ASN A 26 3.96 13.27 -10.25
C ASN A 26 3.45 13.01 -8.84
N SER A 27 4.35 12.91 -7.85
CA SER A 27 4.01 12.69 -6.46
C SER A 27 3.82 14.01 -5.71
N GLU A 28 2.77 14.09 -4.89
CA GLU A 28 2.56 15.18 -3.94
C GLU A 28 3.35 14.96 -2.65
N ALA A 29 3.59 13.68 -2.30
CA ALA A 29 4.41 13.30 -1.18
C ALA A 29 5.17 11.99 -1.46
N ILE A 30 6.34 11.87 -0.87
CA ILE A 30 7.14 10.64 -0.87
C ILE A 30 7.56 10.41 0.58
N VAL A 31 7.20 9.25 1.13
CA VAL A 31 7.50 8.92 2.52
C VAL A 31 8.11 7.54 2.64
N LYS A 32 8.96 7.38 3.64
CA LYS A 32 9.46 6.10 4.12
C LYS A 32 8.75 5.75 5.42
N GLY A 33 8.39 4.49 5.59
CA GLY A 33 7.73 4.04 6.82
C GLY A 33 7.35 2.58 6.78
N LYS A 34 6.30 2.23 7.52
CA LYS A 34 5.82 0.86 7.70
C LYS A 34 4.32 0.77 7.75
N THR A 35 3.81 -0.29 7.17
CA THR A 35 2.43 -0.71 7.40
C THR A 35 2.26 -1.19 8.84
N VAL A 36 1.31 -0.61 9.57
CA VAL A 36 1.00 -0.97 10.97
C VAL A 36 -0.34 -1.68 11.11
N GLU A 37 -1.25 -1.47 10.17
CA GLU A 37 -2.57 -2.11 10.13
C GLU A 37 -3.06 -2.22 8.69
N ILE A 38 -3.84 -3.25 8.41
CA ILE A 38 -4.45 -3.50 7.11
C ILE A 38 -5.94 -3.75 7.32
N GLU A 39 -6.76 -3.00 6.62
CA GLU A 39 -8.21 -3.17 6.56
C GLU A 39 -8.62 -3.48 5.12
N TYR A 40 -9.47 -4.49 4.94
CA TYR A 40 -10.06 -4.80 3.65
C TYR A 40 -11.53 -4.42 3.66
N PHE A 41 -11.98 -3.81 2.58
CA PHE A 41 -13.39 -3.49 2.40
C PHE A 41 -13.80 -3.68 0.93
N VAL A 42 -15.07 -3.83 0.70
CA VAL A 42 -15.62 -4.02 -0.64
C VAL A 42 -16.59 -2.88 -0.97
N VAL A 43 -16.46 -2.35 -2.17
CA VAL A 43 -17.39 -1.37 -2.72
C VAL A 43 -18.40 -2.04 -3.64
N GLU A 44 -19.38 -1.27 -4.11
CA GLU A 44 -20.41 -1.77 -5.02
C GLU A 44 -19.81 -2.60 -6.19
N ASN A 45 -20.54 -3.67 -6.54
CA ASN A 45 -20.15 -4.62 -7.59
C ASN A 45 -18.88 -5.44 -7.31
N GLY A 46 -18.55 -5.65 -6.04
CA GLY A 46 -17.55 -6.63 -5.63
C GLY A 46 -16.11 -6.23 -5.82
N ILE A 47 -15.81 -4.94 -6.00
CA ILE A 47 -14.42 -4.49 -6.05
C ILE A 47 -13.85 -4.38 -4.64
N ILE A 48 -12.82 -5.18 -4.36
CA ILE A 48 -12.14 -5.21 -3.06
C ILE A 48 -11.04 -4.15 -3.04
N TRP A 49 -10.97 -3.44 -1.92
CA TRP A 49 -9.96 -2.44 -1.64
C TRP A 49 -9.22 -2.76 -0.35
N THR A 50 -7.97 -2.41 -0.32
CA THR A 50 -7.12 -2.42 0.86
C THR A 50 -6.91 -0.98 1.32
N LYS A 51 -7.18 -0.74 2.61
CA LYS A 51 -6.76 0.45 3.33
C LYS A 51 -5.61 0.06 4.22
N GLN A 52 -4.45 0.63 3.95
CA GLN A 52 -3.21 0.41 4.66
C GLN A 52 -3.01 1.59 5.61
N ASN A 53 -2.99 1.34 6.92
CA ASN A 53 -2.57 2.32 7.90
C ASN A 53 -1.04 2.31 7.94
N PHE A 54 -0.43 3.41 7.56
CA PHE A 54 1.00 3.53 7.34
C PHE A 54 1.61 4.53 8.31
N PHE A 55 2.57 4.09 9.10
CA PHE A 55 3.33 4.92 10.02
C PHE A 55 4.50 5.56 9.31
N VAL A 56 4.54 6.89 9.28
CA VAL A 56 5.57 7.68 8.60
C VAL A 56 6.81 7.79 9.49
N GLU A 57 7.91 7.18 9.06
CA GLU A 57 9.21 7.27 9.74
C GLU A 57 10.05 8.42 9.19
N GLU A 58 9.87 8.77 7.91
CA GLU A 58 10.57 9.85 7.25
C GLU A 58 9.72 10.45 6.12
N SER A 59 9.71 11.79 6.00
CA SER A 59 9.16 12.51 4.87
C SER A 59 10.30 12.92 3.93
N LEU A 60 10.31 12.35 2.72
CA LEU A 60 11.32 12.61 1.70
C LEU A 60 10.89 13.75 0.76
N LEU A 61 9.59 13.91 0.56
CA LEU A 61 8.95 14.98 -0.21
C LEU A 61 7.56 15.26 0.36
N GLY A 62 7.15 16.55 0.36
CA GLY A 62 5.83 16.99 0.80
C GLY A 62 5.74 17.25 2.30
N ASP A 63 4.54 17.65 2.74
CA ASP A 63 4.28 18.15 4.09
C ASP A 63 3.57 17.11 4.97
N ILE A 64 4.11 15.88 5.01
CA ILE A 64 3.62 14.83 5.90
C ILE A 64 4.52 14.76 7.12
N ASP A 65 3.94 14.89 8.32
CA ASP A 65 4.70 14.88 9.57
C ASP A 65 5.26 13.50 9.90
N VAL A 66 6.52 13.45 10.32
CA VAL A 66 7.14 12.24 10.85
C VAL A 66 6.47 11.84 12.16
N GLY A 67 6.17 10.57 12.30
CA GLY A 67 5.50 10.00 13.47
C GLY A 67 3.97 9.96 13.37
N GLN A 68 3.38 10.50 12.31
CA GLN A 68 1.93 10.36 12.08
C GLN A 68 1.60 9.07 11.30
N ASN A 69 0.35 8.66 11.39
CA ASN A 69 -0.22 7.63 10.54
C ASN A 69 -1.00 8.27 9.39
N ILE A 70 -0.84 7.71 8.19
CA ILE A 70 -1.63 8.05 7.01
C ILE A 70 -2.35 6.81 6.49
N ASN A 71 -3.40 6.98 5.71
CA ASN A 71 -4.09 5.89 5.05
C ASN A 71 -3.68 5.83 3.58
N ILE A 72 -3.27 4.65 3.12
CA ILE A 72 -2.94 4.42 1.72
C ILE A 72 -3.93 3.41 1.16
N TYR A 73 -4.62 3.78 0.09
CA TYR A 73 -5.60 2.92 -0.56
C TYR A 73 -5.01 2.27 -1.80
N ARG A 74 -5.34 1.00 -2.01
CA ARG A 74 -5.06 0.27 -3.24
C ARG A 74 -6.17 -0.72 -3.57
N MET A 75 -6.28 -1.10 -4.84
CA MET A 75 -7.20 -2.15 -5.29
C MET A 75 -6.66 -3.52 -4.91
N GLY A 76 -7.56 -4.46 -4.64
CA GLY A 76 -7.25 -5.83 -4.26
C GLY A 76 -7.30 -6.06 -2.76
N GLY A 77 -7.08 -7.32 -2.36
CA GLY A 77 -7.16 -7.78 -0.98
C GLY A 77 -8.05 -9.00 -0.84
N SER A 78 -8.44 -9.31 0.40
CA SER A 78 -9.27 -10.48 0.71
C SER A 78 -10.41 -10.08 1.63
N ILE A 79 -11.65 -10.49 1.28
CA ILE A 79 -12.86 -10.18 2.04
C ILE A 79 -13.68 -11.45 2.27
N SER A 80 -14.51 -11.48 3.32
CA SER A 80 -15.41 -12.60 3.56
C SER A 80 -16.40 -12.79 2.40
N LEU A 81 -16.77 -14.04 2.14
CA LEU A 81 -17.79 -14.36 1.13
C LEU A 81 -19.11 -13.64 1.42
N GLN A 82 -19.45 -13.48 2.70
CA GLN A 82 -20.67 -12.77 3.13
C GLN A 82 -20.61 -11.30 2.69
N ASP A 83 -19.51 -10.59 2.98
CA ASP A 83 -19.38 -9.19 2.63
C ASP A 83 -19.29 -8.99 1.12
N TYR A 84 -18.55 -9.90 0.44
CA TYR A 84 -18.46 -9.92 -1.02
C TYR A 84 -19.84 -10.02 -1.68
N ILE A 85 -20.66 -11.00 -1.29
CA ILE A 85 -22.03 -11.15 -1.82
C ILE A 85 -22.87 -9.93 -1.46
N GLY A 86 -22.73 -9.43 -0.22
CA GLY A 86 -23.48 -8.27 0.27
C GLY A 86 -23.24 -6.98 -0.51
N SER A 87 -22.14 -6.85 -1.21
CA SER A 87 -21.79 -5.68 -2.04
C SER A 87 -22.58 -5.58 -3.35
N TYR A 88 -23.26 -6.65 -3.75
CA TYR A 88 -24.05 -6.69 -4.99
C TYR A 88 -25.52 -6.36 -4.74
N PRO A 89 -26.27 -5.93 -5.78
CA PRO A 89 -27.71 -5.77 -5.71
C PRO A 89 -28.42 -7.09 -5.36
N GLU A 90 -29.55 -7.04 -4.64
CA GLU A 90 -30.29 -8.22 -4.15
C GLU A 90 -30.55 -9.30 -5.21
N VAL A 91 -30.80 -8.89 -6.46
CA VAL A 91 -31.05 -9.84 -7.56
C VAL A 91 -29.83 -10.71 -7.82
N VAL A 92 -28.64 -10.09 -7.82
CA VAL A 92 -27.35 -10.77 -8.04
C VAL A 92 -26.96 -11.58 -6.81
N GLN A 93 -27.24 -11.08 -5.59
CA GLN A 93 -26.93 -11.79 -4.35
C GLN A 93 -27.51 -13.21 -4.33
N LYS A 94 -28.76 -13.37 -4.79
CA LYS A 94 -29.43 -14.68 -4.83
C LYS A 94 -28.72 -15.68 -5.74
N GLU A 95 -28.26 -15.23 -6.90
CA GLU A 95 -27.51 -16.07 -7.83
C GLU A 95 -26.14 -16.45 -7.24
N MET A 96 -25.48 -15.51 -6.58
CA MET A 96 -24.20 -15.74 -5.94
C MET A 96 -24.31 -16.68 -4.74
N GLN A 97 -25.35 -16.53 -3.90
CA GLN A 97 -25.63 -17.45 -2.79
C GLN A 97 -25.79 -18.90 -3.28
N GLU A 98 -26.48 -19.10 -4.41
CA GLU A 98 -26.62 -20.43 -4.99
C GLU A 98 -25.29 -20.95 -5.58
N ARG A 99 -24.51 -20.09 -6.24
CA ARG A 99 -23.17 -20.41 -6.77
C ARG A 99 -22.20 -20.86 -5.68
N TYR A 100 -22.21 -20.17 -4.54
CA TYR A 100 -21.27 -20.37 -3.44
C TYR A 100 -21.84 -21.19 -2.27
N LYS A 101 -23.02 -21.80 -2.39
CA LYS A 101 -23.75 -22.52 -1.31
C LYS A 101 -22.97 -23.62 -0.59
N LYS A 102 -21.88 -24.13 -1.18
CA LYS A 102 -21.03 -25.17 -0.60
C LYS A 102 -19.93 -24.63 0.32
N TYR A 103 -19.72 -23.33 0.34
CA TYR A 103 -18.69 -22.65 1.12
C TYR A 103 -19.28 -21.96 2.36
N ASN A 104 -18.42 -21.63 3.31
CA ASN A 104 -18.84 -20.91 4.51
C ASN A 104 -18.84 -19.39 4.23
N ASN A 105 -19.71 -18.66 4.93
CA ASN A 105 -19.78 -17.20 4.81
C ASN A 105 -18.47 -16.49 5.17
N GLU A 106 -17.69 -17.10 6.04
CA GLU A 106 -16.38 -16.60 6.51
C GLU A 106 -15.21 -16.95 5.57
N ASP A 107 -15.42 -17.81 4.57
CA ASP A 107 -14.39 -18.11 3.58
C ASP A 107 -14.11 -16.88 2.72
N LEU A 108 -12.91 -16.81 2.13
CA LEU A 108 -12.40 -15.58 1.54
C LEU A 108 -12.48 -15.58 0.02
N ILE A 109 -12.90 -14.46 -0.54
CA ILE A 109 -12.67 -14.07 -1.93
C ILE A 109 -11.45 -13.15 -1.94
N LYS A 110 -10.44 -13.49 -2.76
CA LYS A 110 -9.22 -12.68 -2.95
C LYS A 110 -9.24 -12.04 -4.33
N GLN A 111 -8.87 -10.76 -4.39
CA GLN A 111 -8.63 -10.04 -5.65
C GLN A 111 -7.18 -9.58 -5.70
N VAL A 112 -6.54 -9.84 -6.84
CA VAL A 112 -5.16 -9.42 -7.12
C VAL A 112 -5.17 -8.56 -8.38
N PHE A 113 -4.59 -7.39 -8.30
CA PHE A 113 -4.48 -6.44 -9.40
C PHE A 113 -3.01 -6.34 -9.84
N ASN A 114 -2.76 -6.51 -11.16
CA ASN A 114 -1.43 -6.42 -11.77
C ASN A 114 -0.34 -7.27 -11.09
N ASP A 115 -0.70 -8.45 -10.61
CA ASP A 115 0.20 -9.35 -9.87
C ASP A 115 0.82 -8.72 -8.60
N ALA A 116 0.22 -7.65 -8.08
CA ALA A 116 0.65 -7.03 -6.84
C ALA A 116 0.67 -8.04 -5.69
N GLY A 117 1.79 -8.11 -4.98
CA GLY A 117 1.94 -8.95 -3.79
C GLY A 117 1.03 -8.50 -2.65
N ASP A 118 0.86 -9.37 -1.65
CA ASP A 118 0.21 -9.01 -0.40
C ASP A 118 1.07 -8.00 0.37
N ILE A 119 0.42 -7.04 1.03
CA ILE A 119 1.08 -6.15 1.99
C ILE A 119 1.26 -6.91 3.30
N GLU A 120 2.42 -6.75 3.93
CA GLU A 120 2.70 -7.36 5.21
C GLU A 120 2.86 -6.28 6.31
N ILE A 121 2.24 -6.53 7.46
CA ILE A 121 2.42 -5.65 8.63
C ILE A 121 3.89 -5.68 9.07
N GLY A 122 4.47 -4.50 9.28
CA GLY A 122 5.90 -4.32 9.58
C GLY A 122 6.81 -4.25 8.36
N GLN A 123 6.26 -4.35 7.14
CA GLN A 123 6.99 -4.14 5.90
C GLN A 123 7.53 -2.71 5.85
N ASN A 124 8.83 -2.56 5.63
CA ASN A 124 9.44 -1.27 5.31
C ASN A 124 9.11 -0.89 3.87
N GLU A 125 8.69 0.33 3.66
CA GLU A 125 8.27 0.79 2.35
C GLU A 125 8.75 2.23 2.10
N VAL A 126 9.04 2.53 0.84
CA VAL A 126 9.06 3.90 0.33
C VAL A 126 7.91 4.02 -0.65
N VAL A 127 6.98 4.94 -0.39
CA VAL A 127 5.76 5.11 -1.16
C VAL A 127 5.66 6.51 -1.75
N PHE A 128 5.24 6.54 -3.00
CA PHE A 128 5.06 7.72 -3.83
C PHE A 128 3.57 8.02 -3.92
N LEU A 129 3.13 9.15 -3.37
CA LEU A 129 1.76 9.39 -2.97
C LEU A 129 1.14 10.60 -3.66
N THR A 130 -0.16 10.51 -3.93
CA THR A 130 -1.05 11.62 -4.24
C THR A 130 -2.31 11.54 -3.39
N LYS A 131 -3.00 12.66 -3.17
CA LYS A 131 -4.20 12.70 -2.33
C LYS A 131 -5.30 11.79 -2.87
N CYS A 132 -5.89 11.00 -1.99
CA CYS A 132 -7.13 10.26 -2.24
C CYS A 132 -8.33 11.07 -1.75
N ARG A 133 -9.31 11.31 -2.64
CA ARG A 133 -10.56 12.03 -2.30
C ARG A 133 -11.80 11.21 -2.67
N VAL A 134 -11.63 9.90 -2.87
CA VAL A 134 -12.72 9.04 -3.34
C VAL A 134 -13.47 8.41 -2.18
N PHE A 135 -12.77 8.02 -1.12
CA PHE A 135 -13.38 7.31 0.01
C PHE A 135 -13.71 8.23 1.18
N SER A 136 -12.99 9.32 1.33
CA SER A 136 -13.23 10.32 2.36
C SER A 136 -12.62 11.68 1.97
N ASP A 137 -12.95 12.73 2.72
CA ASP A 137 -12.31 14.05 2.64
C ASP A 137 -11.18 14.19 3.68
N ASP A 138 -10.66 13.08 4.22
CA ASP A 138 -9.55 13.10 5.18
C ASP A 138 -8.25 13.54 4.47
N GLU A 139 -7.59 14.53 5.03
CA GLU A 139 -6.31 15.02 4.52
C GLU A 139 -5.17 14.00 4.63
N ASN A 140 -5.37 12.93 5.40
CA ASN A 140 -4.41 11.84 5.57
C ASN A 140 -4.66 10.65 4.64
N ASP A 141 -5.58 10.78 3.69
CA ASP A 141 -5.91 9.74 2.73
C ASP A 141 -5.15 9.93 1.42
N TYR A 142 -4.47 8.87 1.00
CA TYR A 142 -3.60 8.86 -0.17
C TYR A 142 -3.80 7.61 -1.02
N TRP A 143 -3.45 7.70 -2.29
CA TRP A 143 -3.09 6.54 -3.10
C TRP A 143 -1.68 6.62 -3.65
N ARG A 144 -1.21 5.49 -4.15
CA ARG A 144 0.08 5.42 -4.81
C ARG A 144 -0.01 6.00 -6.22
N VAL A 145 0.97 6.78 -6.58
CA VAL A 145 1.14 7.27 -7.94
C VAL A 145 1.52 6.09 -8.83
N GLY A 146 0.75 5.87 -9.91
CA GLY A 146 1.00 4.74 -10.81
C GLY A 146 0.71 3.37 -10.21
N ALA A 147 -0.17 3.28 -9.21
CA ALA A 147 -0.54 2.05 -8.52
C ALA A 147 0.69 1.30 -7.96
N GLU A 148 0.97 0.07 -8.42
CA GLU A 148 2.11 -0.74 -7.93
C GLU A 148 3.47 -0.15 -8.26
N MET A 149 3.55 0.72 -9.29
CA MET A 149 4.81 1.39 -9.66
C MET A 149 5.29 2.37 -8.58
N GLY A 150 4.38 2.95 -7.81
CA GLY A 150 4.67 3.91 -6.75
C GLY A 150 4.99 3.31 -5.38
N GLU A 151 5.54 2.09 -5.34
CA GLU A 151 5.92 1.40 -4.12
C GLU A 151 7.26 0.70 -4.27
N LEU A 152 8.11 0.87 -3.28
CA LEU A 152 9.36 0.13 -3.13
C LEU A 152 9.39 -0.53 -1.75
N LEU A 153 9.53 -1.85 -1.72
CA LEU A 153 9.53 -2.67 -0.52
C LEU A 153 10.94 -2.93 -0.01
N GLY A 154 11.18 -2.68 1.25
CA GLY A 154 12.39 -3.05 1.96
C GLY A 154 12.23 -4.33 2.77
N SER A 155 13.02 -4.49 3.81
CA SER A 155 12.92 -5.63 4.72
C SER A 155 11.75 -5.49 5.70
N ILE A 156 11.16 -6.61 6.11
CA ILE A 156 10.18 -6.65 7.20
C ILE A 156 10.91 -6.36 8.52
N SER A 157 10.36 -5.49 9.34
CA SER A 157 10.92 -5.15 10.65
C SER A 157 9.91 -5.33 11.78
N ASP A 158 10.43 -5.56 12.98
CA ASP A 158 9.61 -5.67 14.20
C ASP A 158 9.04 -4.29 14.57
N ILE A 159 7.70 -4.15 14.49
CA ILE A 159 6.97 -2.91 14.78
C ILE A 159 7.30 -2.38 16.19
N SER A 160 7.50 -3.26 17.18
CA SER A 160 7.80 -2.86 18.54
C SER A 160 9.15 -2.15 18.67
N LYS A 161 10.10 -2.44 17.80
CA LYS A 161 11.41 -1.76 17.76
C LYS A 161 11.36 -0.42 17.03
N SER A 162 10.46 -0.27 16.05
CA SER A 162 10.35 0.95 15.24
C SER A 162 9.87 2.15 16.04
N HIS A 163 8.93 1.96 16.97
CA HIS A 163 8.45 3.04 17.85
C HIS A 163 9.55 3.64 18.74
N ILE A 164 10.55 2.85 19.10
CA ILE A 164 11.68 3.31 19.92
C ILE A 164 12.69 4.08 19.07
N LEU A 165 12.89 3.66 17.81
CA LEU A 165 13.87 4.25 16.91
C LEU A 165 13.40 5.59 16.31
N SER A 166 12.10 5.76 16.06
CA SER A 166 11.54 7.02 15.52
C SER A 166 11.70 8.21 16.47
N GLN A 167 11.80 7.96 17.79
CA GLN A 167 12.04 9.00 18.80
C GLN A 167 13.53 9.34 18.99
N SER A 168 14.46 8.57 18.42
CA SER A 168 15.91 8.67 18.68
C SER A 168 16.78 8.94 17.44
N ASN A 169 16.19 9.34 16.32
CA ASN A 169 16.93 9.59 15.06
C ASN A 169 18.10 10.60 15.19
N SER A 170 18.09 11.43 16.22
CA SER A 170 19.21 12.37 16.49
C SER A 170 20.46 11.71 17.12
N LEU A 171 20.37 10.43 17.52
CA LEU A 171 21.41 9.72 18.25
C LEU A 171 22.01 8.52 17.49
N LEU A 172 21.61 8.30 16.22
CA LEU A 172 22.18 7.23 15.41
C LEU A 172 23.69 7.52 15.17
N SER A 173 24.54 6.50 15.37
CA SER A 173 25.94 6.58 14.99
C SER A 173 26.09 6.74 13.47
N ASP A 174 27.19 7.32 13.01
CA ASP A 174 27.44 7.49 11.57
C ASP A 174 27.38 6.17 10.79
N ASP A 175 27.84 5.06 11.41
CA ASP A 175 27.77 3.73 10.82
C ASP A 175 26.33 3.24 10.63
N MET A 176 25.42 3.57 11.55
CA MET A 176 23.99 3.22 11.42
C MET A 176 23.30 4.04 10.33
N LYS A 177 23.64 5.33 10.23
CA LYS A 177 23.12 6.20 9.15
C LYS A 177 23.59 5.73 7.78
N ILE A 178 24.88 5.38 7.64
CA ILE A 178 25.43 4.83 6.38
C ILE A 178 24.75 3.52 6.03
N LYS A 179 24.45 2.66 6.99
CA LYS A 179 23.73 1.40 6.77
C LYS A 179 22.32 1.66 6.29
N GLU A 180 21.59 2.58 6.92
CA GLU A 180 20.23 2.96 6.53
C GLU A 180 20.19 3.56 5.11
N GLU A 181 21.11 4.48 4.77
CA GLU A 181 21.21 5.08 3.45
C GLU A 181 21.46 4.07 2.31
N ASN A 182 22.09 2.94 2.63
CA ASN A 182 22.38 1.87 1.68
C ASN A 182 21.35 0.72 1.73
N GLU A 183 20.32 0.80 2.57
CA GLU A 183 19.22 -0.16 2.58
C GLU A 183 18.54 -0.20 1.22
N LYS A 184 18.26 -1.43 0.74
CA LYS A 184 17.68 -1.65 -0.58
C LYS A 184 16.18 -1.79 -0.51
N TYR A 185 15.53 -1.10 -1.41
CA TYR A 185 14.08 -1.12 -1.64
C TYR A 185 13.83 -1.57 -3.07
N SER A 186 12.97 -2.57 -3.24
CA SER A 186 12.69 -3.20 -4.54
C SER A 186 11.20 -3.10 -4.87
N GLY A 187 10.88 -2.85 -6.11
CA GLY A 187 9.51 -2.78 -6.60
C GLY A 187 9.44 -2.92 -8.11
N TYR A 188 8.29 -2.60 -8.68
CA TYR A 188 8.04 -2.70 -10.13
C TYR A 188 9.07 -1.92 -10.96
N MET A 189 9.52 -0.77 -10.47
CA MET A 189 10.47 0.11 -11.18
C MET A 189 11.95 -0.27 -10.94
N GLY A 190 12.23 -1.37 -10.25
CA GLY A 190 13.58 -1.85 -9.97
C GLY A 190 14.00 -1.79 -8.52
N GLU A 191 15.32 -1.80 -8.27
CA GLU A 191 15.90 -1.75 -6.94
C GLU A 191 16.68 -0.46 -6.74
N TYR A 192 16.42 0.24 -5.61
CA TYR A 192 17.04 1.51 -5.26
C TYR A 192 17.49 1.53 -3.80
N SER A 193 18.60 2.19 -3.49
CA SER A 193 18.91 2.55 -2.11
C SER A 193 18.19 3.84 -1.71
N LEU A 194 18.02 4.07 -0.42
CA LEU A 194 17.41 5.31 0.08
C LEU A 194 18.18 6.55 -0.41
N LYS A 195 19.51 6.45 -0.48
CA LYS A 195 20.38 7.49 -1.06
C LYS A 195 20.02 7.81 -2.52
N GLN A 196 19.86 6.79 -3.37
CA GLN A 196 19.47 6.99 -4.77
C GLN A 196 18.09 7.61 -4.91
N ILE A 197 17.14 7.24 -4.04
CA ILE A 197 15.80 7.84 -4.02
C ILE A 197 15.89 9.33 -3.66
N ARG A 198 16.67 9.70 -2.66
CA ARG A 198 16.87 11.12 -2.28
C ARG A 198 17.53 11.91 -3.42
N GLU A 199 18.56 11.37 -4.06
CA GLU A 199 19.22 12.00 -5.21
C GLU A 199 18.22 12.25 -6.36
N LEU A 200 17.28 11.32 -6.62
CA LEU A 200 16.22 11.49 -7.60
C LEU A 200 15.26 12.65 -7.25
N ILE A 201 14.98 12.85 -5.96
CA ILE A 201 14.09 13.91 -5.49
C ILE A 201 14.77 15.28 -5.56
N GLU A 202 16.06 15.35 -5.21
CA GLU A 202 16.85 16.60 -5.21
C GLU A 202 17.12 17.16 -6.62
N THR A 203 17.02 16.33 -7.65
CA THR A 203 17.22 16.75 -9.05
C THR A 203 15.98 17.39 -9.70
N LYS A 204 14.89 17.52 -8.96
CA LYS A 204 13.69 18.27 -9.34
C LYS A 204 13.91 19.77 -9.17
#